data_6b89bb8ef479a46dbb4d29768d3ec2fe
#
_entry.id   6b89bb8ef479a46dbb4d29768d3ec2fe
#
_cell.length_a   1.000
_cell.length_b   1.000
_cell.length_c   1.000
_cell.angle_alpha   90.00
_cell.angle_beta   90.00
_cell.angle_gamma   90.00
#
_symmetry.space_group_name_H-M   'P 1'
#
loop_
_entity.id
_entity.type
_entity.pdbx_description
1 polymer ?
#
loop_
_entity_poly.entity_id
_entity_poly.type
_entity_poly.pdbx_seq_one_letter_code
_entity_poly.pdbx_strand_id
1 'polypeptide(L)' 'MNGRLDKVAMTARIMRMKNGLDDHMWYPEWDDKQRGAAQLILLNVLETLDEYWE' A
#
# COMPACT_ATOMS: atom_id res chain seq x y z
N MET A 1 18.33 -14.85 8.00
CA MET A 1 17.21 -13.98 7.67
C MET A 1 16.03 -14.30 8.56
N ASN A 2 15.47 -13.33 9.19
CA ASN A 2 14.45 -13.54 10.19
C ASN A 2 13.03 -13.27 9.71
N GLY A 3 12.88 -12.90 8.47
CA GLY A 3 11.56 -12.67 7.90
C GLY A 3 10.91 -11.37 8.30
N ARG A 4 11.60 -10.52 9.04
CA ARG A 4 11.05 -9.22 9.42
C ARG A 4 11.27 -8.21 8.33
N LEU A 5 10.24 -7.43 8.05
CA LEU A 5 10.36 -6.31 7.13
C LEU A 5 10.77 -5.06 7.92
N ASP A 6 11.71 -4.31 7.38
CA ASP A 6 12.03 -3.01 7.94
C ASP A 6 11.13 -1.95 7.33
N LYS A 7 11.29 -0.70 7.77
CA LYS A 7 10.43 0.38 7.32
C LYS A 7 10.51 0.57 5.80
N VAL A 8 11.72 0.50 5.25
CA VAL A 8 11.91 0.68 3.81
C VAL A 8 11.18 -0.42 3.04
N ALA A 9 11.33 -1.66 3.47
CA ALA A 9 10.69 -2.78 2.79
C ALA A 9 9.17 -2.71 2.92
N MET A 10 8.66 -2.31 4.08
CA MET A 10 7.22 -2.17 4.28
C MET A 10 6.65 -1.06 3.39
N THR A 11 7.34 0.07 3.33
CA THR A 11 6.93 1.18 2.48
C THR A 11 6.89 0.76 1.02
N ALA A 12 7.94 0.07 0.56
CA ALA A 12 8.00 -0.39 -0.82
C ALA A 12 6.86 -1.35 -1.13
N ARG A 13 6.53 -2.22 -0.20
CA ARG A 13 5.45 -3.18 -0.40
C ARG A 13 4.09 -2.49 -0.53
N ILE A 14 3.86 -1.48 0.30
CA ILE A 14 2.61 -0.73 0.24
C ILE A 14 2.52 0.09 -1.04
N MET A 15 3.64 0.69 -1.45
CA MET A 15 3.66 1.43 -2.72
C MET A 15 3.36 0.50 -3.90
N ARG A 16 3.84 -0.74 -3.83
CA ARG A 16 3.52 -1.72 -4.88
C ARG A 16 2.03 -2.01 -4.93
N MET A 17 1.40 -2.11 -3.76
CA MET A 17 -0.05 -2.30 -3.71
C MET A 17 -0.79 -1.14 -4.35
N LYS A 18 -0.39 0.10 -4.03
CA LYS A 18 -1.01 1.28 -4.63
C LYS A 18 -0.86 1.27 -6.15
N ASN A 19 0.34 0.96 -6.62
CA ASN A 19 0.59 0.93 -8.06
C ASN A 19 -0.22 -0.17 -8.74
N GLY A 20 -0.35 -1.33 -8.09
CA GLY A 20 -1.15 -2.42 -8.63
C GLY A 20 -2.62 -2.06 -8.75
N LEU A 21 -3.14 -1.30 -7.78
CA LEU A 21 -4.52 -0.82 -7.85
C LEU A 21 -4.69 0.19 -8.99
N ASP A 22 -3.75 1.13 -9.13
CA ASP A 22 -3.81 2.13 -10.19
C ASP A 22 -3.76 1.50 -11.58
N ASP A 23 -2.95 0.45 -11.72
CA ASP A 23 -2.76 -0.20 -13.01
C ASP A 23 -3.83 -1.24 -13.30
N HIS A 24 -4.80 -1.39 -12.41
CA HIS A 24 -5.87 -2.39 -12.55
C HIS A 24 -5.35 -3.82 -12.58
N MET A 25 -4.12 -4.05 -12.09
CA MET A 25 -3.57 -5.40 -11.99
C MET A 25 -4.10 -6.13 -10.77
N TRP A 26 -4.41 -5.39 -9.71
CA TRP A 26 -4.99 -5.93 -8.49
C TRP A 26 -6.49 -5.67 -8.51
N TYR A 27 -7.27 -6.72 -8.30
CA TYR A 27 -8.73 -6.59 -8.21
C TYR A 27 -9.29 -5.79 -9.39
N PRO A 28 -9.03 -6.25 -10.62
CA PRO A 28 -9.45 -5.49 -11.80
C PRO A 28 -10.96 -5.32 -11.91
N GLU A 29 -11.73 -6.15 -11.19
CA GLU A 29 -13.18 -6.06 -11.19
C GLU A 29 -13.70 -4.91 -10.32
N TRP A 30 -12.83 -4.29 -9.51
CA TRP A 30 -13.25 -3.17 -8.67
C TRP A 30 -13.49 -1.93 -9.52
N ASP A 31 -14.51 -1.17 -9.14
CA ASP A 31 -14.77 0.10 -9.82
C ASP A 31 -13.90 1.22 -9.23
N ASP A 32 -14.03 2.42 -9.79
CA ASP A 32 -13.20 3.55 -9.37
C ASP A 32 -13.46 3.93 -7.90
N LYS A 33 -14.69 3.77 -7.46
CA LYS A 33 -15.06 4.11 -6.10
C LYS A 33 -14.37 3.18 -5.11
N GLN A 34 -14.37 1.89 -5.42
CA GLN A 34 -13.71 0.91 -4.57
C GLN A 34 -12.21 1.13 -4.56
N ARG A 35 -11.62 1.38 -5.72
CA ARG A 35 -10.19 1.67 -5.82
C ARG A 35 -9.83 2.92 -5.05
N GLY A 36 -10.65 3.96 -5.14
CA GLY A 36 -10.41 5.19 -4.40
C GLY A 36 -10.40 4.97 -2.90
N ALA A 37 -11.35 4.19 -2.40
CA ALA A 37 -11.39 3.88 -0.97
C ALA A 37 -10.16 3.10 -0.55
N ALA A 38 -9.74 2.11 -1.34
CA ALA A 38 -8.55 1.33 -1.03
C ALA A 38 -7.30 2.20 -1.05
N GLN A 39 -7.19 3.11 -2.02
CA GLN A 39 -6.04 4.02 -2.09
C GLN A 39 -5.98 4.91 -0.87
N LEU A 40 -7.11 5.38 -0.39
CA LEU A 40 -7.15 6.23 0.79
C LEU A 40 -6.65 5.48 2.02
N ILE A 41 -7.07 4.24 2.18
CA ILE A 41 -6.62 3.42 3.30
C ILE A 41 -5.11 3.17 3.20
N LEU A 42 -4.61 2.86 2.00
CA LEU A 42 -3.18 2.63 1.83
C LEU A 42 -2.37 3.89 2.09
N LEU A 43 -2.92 5.06 1.73
CA LEU A 43 -2.27 6.32 2.05
C LEU A 43 -2.17 6.51 3.56
N ASN A 44 -3.24 6.20 4.30
CA ASN A 44 -3.21 6.27 5.75
C ASN A 44 -2.18 5.32 6.34
N VAL A 45 -2.05 4.14 5.77
CA VAL A 45 -1.04 3.18 6.21
C VAL A 45 0.36 3.74 5.98
N LEU A 46 0.59 4.36 4.81
CA LEU A 46 1.88 4.97 4.50
C LEU A 46 2.20 6.11 5.48
N GLU A 47 1.22 6.92 5.82
CA GLU A 47 1.42 8.00 6.78
C GLU A 47 1.77 7.44 8.15
N THR A 48 1.10 6.36 8.54
CA THR A 48 1.41 5.69 9.81
C THR A 48 2.84 5.15 9.80
N LEU A 49 3.24 4.55 8.68
CA LEU A 49 4.59 4.04 8.52
C LEU A 49 5.62 5.15 8.60
N ASP A 50 5.29 6.32 8.05
CA ASP A 50 6.20 7.46 8.08
C ASP A 50 6.49 7.91 9.50
N GLU A 51 5.54 7.71 10.40
CA GLU A 51 5.71 8.03 11.81
C GLU A 51 6.37 6.91 12.60
N TYR A 52 6.55 5.76 11.98
CA TYR A 52 7.12 4.61 12.65
C TYR A 52 8.59 4.84 12.96
N TRP A 53 8.94 4.60 14.19
CA TRP A 53 10.30 4.81 14.66
C TRP A 53 11.01 3.45 14.74
N GLU A 54 12.07 3.28 13.96
CA GLU A 54 12.85 2.04 14.06
C GLU A 54 14.11 2.20 14.87
#